data_6321530ede1ebc0f9775789b0af93d38
#
_entry.id   6321530ede1ebc0f9775789b0af93d38
#
_cell.length_a   1.000
_cell.length_b   1.000
_cell.length_c   1.000
_cell.angle_alpha   90.00
_cell.angle_beta   90.00
_cell.angle_gamma   90.00
#
_symmetry.space_group_name_H-M   'P 1'
#
loop_
_entity.id
_entity.type
_entity.pdbx_description
1 polymer ?
#
loop_
_entity_poly.entity_id
_entity_poly.type
_entity_poly.pdbx_seq_one_letter_code
_entity_poly.pdbx_strand_id
1 'polypeptide(L)'
;FSLAFSQPAYYSGLQNGPGGRNLRQQKRNVTRMISLILAEKIFSLFLMMFMGYAVVHWGQLHAEDSKTLSLISLYLISPCVIISAFQVQYTPDVLHGLLLALAAAVLLHVGIIVVVNLLGHALHLDAVEKASMIYSNAGNLIIPIVTAVLGKEWVIYSSAFLSVQLFLLWSHAKSMLCGEKSFALKKVLTNINMIAILAGAALFLLHIQLPAVIEDSLDMVGSAIGPISMIILGMLMAGMNFKKILGYRRLWLV
;
A
#
# COMPACT_ATOMS: atom_id res chain seq x y z
N PHE A 1 2.11 -10.65 -14.93
CA PHE A 1 2.39 -9.38 -15.63
C PHE A 1 1.74 -9.30 -17.04
N SER A 2 1.34 -10.42 -17.64
CA SER A 2 0.68 -10.46 -18.95
C SER A 2 -0.84 -10.30 -18.89
N LEU A 3 -1.48 -10.46 -17.73
CA LEU A 3 -2.95 -10.48 -17.58
C LEU A 3 -3.57 -9.11 -17.26
N ALA A 4 -2.78 -8.13 -16.85
CA ALA A 4 -3.27 -6.79 -16.46
C ALA A 4 -3.61 -5.86 -17.65
N PHE A 5 -3.40 -6.32 -18.91
CA PHE A 5 -3.64 -5.51 -20.12
C PHE A 5 -4.64 -6.13 -21.08
N SER A 6 -5.45 -7.08 -20.67
CA SER A 6 -6.52 -7.61 -21.50
C SER A 6 -7.79 -6.75 -21.43
N GLN A 7 -7.73 -5.56 -22.02
CA GLN A 7 -8.92 -4.97 -22.63
C GLN A 7 -9.02 -5.54 -24.06
N PRO A 8 -9.89 -6.51 -24.32
CA PRO A 8 -9.89 -7.22 -25.62
C PRO A 8 -10.24 -6.34 -26.82
N ALA A 9 -10.94 -5.23 -26.59
CA ALA A 9 -11.40 -4.33 -27.67
C ALA A 9 -10.30 -3.38 -28.19
N TYR A 10 -9.27 -3.07 -27.41
CA TYR A 10 -8.22 -2.14 -27.82
C TYR A 10 -7.07 -2.83 -28.56
N TYR A 11 -6.86 -4.13 -28.30
CA TYR A 11 -5.76 -4.90 -28.91
C TYR A 11 -6.12 -5.60 -30.22
N SER A 12 -7.40 -5.84 -30.52
CA SER A 12 -7.81 -6.48 -31.78
C SER A 12 -7.56 -5.62 -33.02
N GLY A 13 -7.46 -4.30 -32.88
CA GLY A 13 -7.08 -3.38 -33.96
C GLY A 13 -5.59 -3.33 -34.27
N LEU A 14 -4.73 -3.92 -33.43
CA LEU A 14 -3.27 -3.80 -33.50
C LEU A 14 -2.58 -4.90 -34.32
N GLN A 15 -3.28 -5.99 -34.64
CA GLN A 15 -2.65 -7.12 -35.32
C GLN A 15 -2.66 -7.03 -36.86
N ASN A 16 -3.40 -6.09 -37.47
CA ASN A 16 -3.63 -6.05 -38.91
C ASN A 16 -3.11 -4.83 -39.67
N GLY A 17 -2.09 -4.10 -39.16
CA GLY A 17 -1.53 -2.93 -39.83
C GLY A 17 -0.09 -3.13 -40.33
N PRO A 18 0.29 -2.58 -41.53
CA PRO A 18 1.63 -2.74 -42.07
C PRO A 18 2.65 -1.90 -41.33
N GLY A 19 3.56 -2.55 -40.63
CA GLY A 19 4.83 -1.94 -40.25
C GLY A 19 5.18 -1.91 -38.77
N GLY A 20 6.16 -2.70 -38.35
CA GLY A 20 6.72 -2.77 -37.02
C GLY A 20 7.24 -1.41 -36.43
N ARG A 21 7.34 -0.35 -37.25
CA ARG A 21 7.64 1.00 -36.79
C ARG A 21 6.43 1.66 -36.11
N ASN A 22 5.22 1.47 -36.63
CA ASN A 22 3.99 2.00 -36.03
C ASN A 22 3.71 1.38 -34.66
N LEU A 23 3.91 0.07 -34.51
CA LEU A 23 3.72 -0.62 -33.25
C LEU A 23 4.70 -0.15 -32.14
N ARG A 24 5.96 0.12 -32.52
CA ARG A 24 6.95 0.65 -31.56
C ARG A 24 6.63 2.10 -31.16
N GLN A 25 6.10 2.88 -32.09
CA GLN A 25 5.72 4.28 -31.82
C GLN A 25 4.45 4.33 -30.97
N GLN A 26 3.49 3.48 -31.22
CA GLN A 26 2.27 3.36 -30.44
C GLN A 26 2.55 2.84 -29.03
N LYS A 27 3.38 1.81 -28.86
CA LYS A 27 3.85 1.38 -27.53
C LYS A 27 4.54 2.51 -26.76
N ARG A 28 5.43 3.26 -27.41
CA ARG A 28 6.09 4.43 -26.79
C ARG A 28 5.09 5.51 -26.37
N ASN A 29 4.11 5.81 -27.19
CA ASN A 29 3.08 6.80 -26.87
C ASN A 29 2.22 6.36 -25.69
N VAL A 30 1.78 5.08 -25.65
CA VAL A 30 1.04 4.50 -24.52
C VAL A 30 1.87 4.53 -23.25
N THR A 31 3.13 4.09 -23.30
CA THR A 31 4.03 4.14 -22.13
C THR A 31 4.23 5.58 -21.63
N ARG A 32 4.42 6.54 -22.56
CA ARG A 32 4.59 7.95 -22.22
C ARG A 32 3.32 8.54 -21.57
N MET A 33 2.15 8.17 -22.10
CA MET A 33 0.86 8.61 -21.54
C MET A 33 0.64 8.03 -20.13
N ILE A 34 0.90 6.75 -19.92
CA ILE A 34 0.84 6.11 -18.59
C ILE A 34 1.83 6.77 -17.63
N SER A 35 3.07 7.04 -18.09
CA SER A 35 4.08 7.70 -17.25
C SER A 35 3.67 9.13 -16.86
N LEU A 36 3.00 9.86 -17.74
CA LEU A 36 2.51 11.22 -17.45
C LEU A 36 1.36 11.18 -16.44
N ILE A 37 0.40 10.27 -16.63
CA ILE A 37 -0.71 10.07 -15.67
C ILE A 37 -0.16 9.69 -14.30
N LEU A 38 0.81 8.78 -14.26
CA LEU A 38 1.46 8.37 -13.01
C LEU A 38 2.18 9.55 -12.35
N ALA A 39 2.93 10.33 -13.12
CA ALA A 39 3.63 11.51 -12.61
C ALA A 39 2.66 12.57 -12.07
N GLU A 40 1.54 12.81 -12.75
CA GLU A 40 0.48 13.71 -12.28
C GLU A 40 -0.14 13.25 -10.96
N LYS A 41 -0.45 11.95 -10.83
CA LYS A 41 -0.98 11.38 -9.58
C LYS A 41 0.02 11.47 -8.44
N ILE A 42 1.29 11.14 -8.70
CA ILE A 42 2.37 11.27 -7.70
C ILE A 42 2.54 12.74 -7.30
N PHE A 43 2.54 13.66 -8.25
CA PHE A 43 2.62 15.10 -7.96
C PHE A 43 1.46 15.58 -7.08
N SER A 44 0.23 15.13 -7.37
CA SER A 44 -0.94 15.43 -6.54
C SER A 44 -0.77 14.93 -5.10
N LEU A 45 -0.22 13.73 -4.91
CA LEU A 45 0.08 13.19 -3.58
C LEU A 45 1.12 14.04 -2.84
N PHE A 46 2.18 14.49 -3.52
CA PHE A 46 3.16 15.42 -2.96
C PHE A 46 2.57 16.77 -2.59
N LEU A 47 1.64 17.28 -3.41
CA LEU A 47 0.94 18.53 -3.10
C LEU A 47 0.12 18.42 -1.81
N MET A 48 -0.60 17.31 -1.62
CA MET A 48 -1.35 17.04 -0.37
C MET A 48 -0.40 16.92 0.83
N MET A 49 0.74 16.25 0.65
CA MET A 49 1.79 16.17 1.67
C MET A 49 2.33 17.56 2.03
N PHE A 50 2.55 18.42 1.04
CA PHE A 50 2.97 19.80 1.27
C PHE A 50 1.92 20.63 2.03
N MET A 51 0.62 20.41 1.78
CA MET A 51 -0.45 21.04 2.55
C MET A 51 -0.36 20.65 4.04
N GLY A 52 -0.17 19.37 4.36
CA GLY A 52 0.02 18.89 5.73
C GLY A 52 1.26 19.51 6.38
N TYR A 53 2.36 19.60 5.66
CA TYR A 53 3.58 20.29 6.11
C TYR A 53 3.33 21.78 6.42
N ALA A 54 2.66 22.48 5.52
CA ALA A 54 2.41 23.91 5.62
C ALA A 54 1.55 24.28 6.85
N VAL A 55 0.51 23.50 7.12
CA VAL A 55 -0.39 23.74 8.27
C VAL A 55 0.36 23.66 9.60
N VAL A 56 1.29 22.72 9.74
CA VAL A 56 2.15 22.60 10.92
C VAL A 56 3.18 23.71 10.93
N HIS A 57 3.80 24.02 9.80
CA HIS A 57 4.81 25.06 9.70
C HIS A 57 4.27 26.46 10.05
N TRP A 58 3.00 26.73 9.74
CA TRP A 58 2.31 27.97 10.11
C TRP A 58 1.79 28.01 11.55
N GLY A 59 2.03 26.92 12.31
CA GLY A 59 1.67 26.86 13.73
C GLY A 59 0.18 26.66 13.99
N GLN A 60 -0.63 26.30 12.98
CA GLN A 60 -2.06 26.02 13.16
C GLN A 60 -2.29 24.65 13.79
N LEU A 61 -1.44 23.69 13.46
CA LEU A 61 -1.43 22.35 14.04
C LEU A 61 0.00 22.00 14.48
N HIS A 62 0.10 20.99 15.35
CA HIS A 62 1.37 20.42 15.78
C HIS A 62 1.61 19.08 15.07
N ALA A 63 2.88 18.68 14.92
CA ALA A 63 3.19 17.37 14.32
C ALA A 63 2.55 16.20 15.10
N GLU A 64 2.37 16.37 16.40
CA GLU A 64 1.73 15.38 17.30
C GLU A 64 0.25 15.16 16.99
N ASP A 65 -0.45 16.17 16.43
CA ASP A 65 -1.86 16.05 16.04
C ASP A 65 -2.07 15.04 14.91
N SER A 66 -1.00 14.73 14.14
CA SER A 66 -0.98 13.67 13.15
C SER A 66 -1.34 12.30 13.73
N LYS A 67 -1.12 12.10 15.03
CA LYS A 67 -1.48 10.86 15.72
C LYS A 67 -3.00 10.60 15.68
N THR A 68 -3.79 11.63 15.93
CA THR A 68 -5.27 11.51 15.88
C THR A 68 -5.73 11.18 14.46
N LEU A 69 -5.20 11.86 13.43
CA LEU A 69 -5.50 11.55 12.04
C LEU A 69 -5.05 10.13 11.65
N SER A 70 -3.90 9.69 12.16
CA SER A 70 -3.40 8.32 11.95
C SER A 70 -4.33 7.27 12.56
N LEU A 71 -4.90 7.54 13.74
CA LEU A 71 -5.87 6.64 14.36
C LEU A 71 -7.17 6.58 13.54
N ILE A 72 -7.68 7.72 13.07
CA ILE A 72 -8.86 7.77 12.19
C ILE A 72 -8.58 6.98 10.89
N SER A 73 -7.42 7.23 10.28
CA SER A 73 -7.01 6.50 9.07
C SER A 73 -6.94 4.99 9.29
N LEU A 74 -6.34 4.57 10.40
CA LEU A 74 -6.11 3.15 10.71
C LEU A 74 -7.39 2.42 11.13
N TYR A 75 -8.24 3.04 11.98
CA TYR A 75 -9.37 2.36 12.59
C TYR A 75 -10.70 2.58 11.86
N LEU A 76 -10.79 3.59 11.01
CA LEU A 76 -12.02 3.91 10.28
C LEU A 76 -11.83 3.82 8.77
N ILE A 77 -10.90 4.59 8.19
CA ILE A 77 -10.79 4.74 6.74
C ILE A 77 -10.23 3.47 6.10
N SER A 78 -9.12 2.94 6.62
CA SER A 78 -8.46 1.77 6.06
C SER A 78 -9.35 0.51 6.04
N PRO A 79 -10.10 0.17 7.12
CA PRO A 79 -11.06 -0.94 7.07
C PRO A 79 -12.15 -0.74 6.01
N CYS A 80 -12.66 0.48 5.83
CA CYS A 80 -13.66 0.79 4.81
C CYS A 80 -13.13 0.51 3.40
N VAL A 81 -11.92 1.00 3.09
CA VAL A 81 -11.26 0.73 1.80
C VAL A 81 -11.07 -0.76 1.56
N ILE A 82 -10.61 -1.48 2.59
CA ILE A 82 -10.35 -2.92 2.48
C ILE A 82 -11.65 -3.67 2.21
N ILE A 83 -12.70 -3.46 3.00
CA ILE A 83 -13.99 -4.15 2.80
C ILE A 83 -14.58 -3.81 1.43
N SER A 84 -14.56 -2.54 1.03
CA SER A 84 -15.03 -2.09 -0.28
C SER A 84 -14.25 -2.72 -1.43
N ALA A 85 -12.94 -2.94 -1.29
CA ALA A 85 -12.12 -3.59 -2.31
C ALA A 85 -12.49 -5.06 -2.55
N PHE A 86 -13.09 -5.73 -1.56
CA PHE A 86 -13.60 -7.10 -1.70
C PHE A 86 -15.01 -7.16 -2.30
N GLN A 87 -15.68 -6.02 -2.57
CA GLN A 87 -17.00 -5.99 -3.22
C GLN A 87 -16.90 -6.11 -4.76
N VAL A 88 -15.79 -6.60 -5.27
CA VAL A 88 -15.66 -6.99 -6.69
C VAL A 88 -16.44 -8.26 -6.97
N GLN A 89 -16.92 -8.41 -8.21
CA GLN A 89 -17.58 -9.65 -8.62
C GLN A 89 -16.63 -10.84 -8.50
N TYR A 90 -17.11 -11.90 -7.87
CA TYR A 90 -16.35 -13.15 -7.81
C TYR A 90 -16.20 -13.73 -9.20
N THR A 91 -14.95 -13.93 -9.59
CA THR A 91 -14.59 -14.73 -10.75
C THR A 91 -13.41 -15.64 -10.39
N PRO A 92 -13.27 -16.81 -11.04
CA PRO A 92 -12.09 -17.67 -10.82
C PRO A 92 -10.77 -16.93 -11.07
N ASP A 93 -10.75 -15.99 -12.01
CA ASP A 93 -9.57 -15.19 -12.33
C ASP A 93 -9.19 -14.23 -11.19
N VAL A 94 -10.18 -13.58 -10.56
CA VAL A 94 -9.94 -12.73 -9.38
C VAL A 94 -9.44 -13.56 -8.21
N LEU A 95 -10.03 -14.74 -7.96
CA LEU A 95 -9.56 -15.64 -6.92
C LEU A 95 -8.13 -16.14 -7.18
N HIS A 96 -7.82 -16.57 -8.40
CA HIS A 96 -6.47 -16.95 -8.82
C HIS A 96 -5.48 -15.79 -8.65
N GLY A 97 -5.87 -14.57 -9.05
CA GLY A 97 -5.08 -13.37 -8.85
C GLY A 97 -4.79 -13.09 -7.38
N LEU A 98 -5.80 -13.25 -6.51
CA LEU A 98 -5.66 -13.06 -5.06
C LEU A 98 -4.70 -14.10 -4.44
N LEU A 99 -4.84 -15.38 -4.81
CA LEU A 99 -3.94 -16.44 -4.36
C LEU A 99 -2.50 -16.23 -4.86
N LEU A 100 -2.35 -15.80 -6.12
CA LEU A 100 -1.05 -15.45 -6.68
C LEU A 100 -0.42 -14.27 -5.95
N ALA A 101 -1.22 -13.22 -5.65
CA ALA A 101 -0.76 -12.06 -4.88
C ALA A 101 -0.32 -12.46 -3.46
N LEU A 102 -1.06 -13.38 -2.82
CA LEU A 102 -0.70 -13.91 -1.50
C LEU A 102 0.64 -14.69 -1.56
N ALA A 103 0.79 -15.59 -2.53
CA ALA A 103 2.03 -16.33 -2.74
C ALA A 103 3.21 -15.40 -3.03
N ALA A 104 3.02 -14.42 -3.91
CA ALA A 104 4.02 -13.41 -4.23
C ALA A 104 4.40 -12.58 -2.99
N ALA A 105 3.42 -12.19 -2.17
CA ALA A 105 3.67 -11.46 -0.93
C ALA A 105 4.53 -12.27 0.06
N VAL A 106 4.24 -13.56 0.23
CA VAL A 106 5.05 -14.45 1.08
C VAL A 106 6.48 -14.56 0.54
N LEU A 107 6.64 -14.82 -0.76
CA LEU A 107 7.96 -14.95 -1.38
C LEU A 107 8.78 -13.65 -1.28
N LEU A 108 8.15 -12.50 -1.51
CA LEU A 108 8.78 -11.19 -1.37
C LEU A 108 9.25 -10.93 0.06
N HIS A 109 8.40 -11.17 1.06
CA HIS A 109 8.79 -10.95 2.46
C HIS A 109 9.89 -11.90 2.90
N VAL A 110 9.83 -13.18 2.52
CA VAL A 110 10.90 -14.15 2.79
C VAL A 110 12.20 -13.71 2.12
N GLY A 111 12.14 -13.31 0.84
CA GLY A 111 13.30 -12.79 0.12
C GLY A 111 13.92 -11.57 0.77
N ILE A 112 13.10 -10.57 1.14
CA ILE A 112 13.57 -9.36 1.84
C ILE A 112 14.18 -9.71 3.20
N ILE A 113 13.53 -10.57 3.98
CA ILE A 113 14.07 -11.02 5.29
C ILE A 113 15.44 -11.68 5.11
N VAL A 114 15.60 -12.57 4.13
CA VAL A 114 16.88 -13.23 3.85
C VAL A 114 17.94 -12.21 3.45
N VAL A 115 17.64 -11.34 2.48
CA VAL A 115 18.58 -10.32 2.00
C VAL A 115 18.99 -9.37 3.12
N VAL A 116 18.02 -8.85 3.89
CA VAL A 116 18.31 -7.92 4.99
C VAL A 116 19.10 -8.60 6.11
N ASN A 117 18.86 -9.86 6.41
CA ASN A 117 19.68 -10.59 7.39
C ASN A 117 21.11 -10.82 6.92
N LEU A 118 21.32 -11.14 5.63
CA LEU A 118 22.65 -11.27 5.04
C LEU A 118 23.39 -9.93 5.05
N LEU A 119 22.74 -8.86 4.57
CA LEU A 119 23.30 -7.51 4.60
C LEU A 119 23.53 -7.02 6.03
N GLY A 120 22.58 -7.31 6.93
CA GLY A 120 22.65 -6.93 8.33
C GLY A 120 23.83 -7.57 9.07
N HIS A 121 24.22 -8.77 8.68
CA HIS A 121 25.44 -9.40 9.20
C HIS A 121 26.70 -8.70 8.66
N ALA A 122 26.73 -8.40 7.37
CA ALA A 122 27.86 -7.72 6.72
C ALA A 122 28.05 -6.26 7.15
N LEU A 123 26.94 -5.53 7.35
CA LEU A 123 26.91 -4.09 7.66
C LEU A 123 26.71 -3.80 9.16
N HIS A 124 26.65 -4.82 10.01
CA HIS A 124 26.38 -4.71 11.46
C HIS A 124 25.12 -3.89 11.75
N LEU A 125 24.01 -4.16 11.02
CA LEU A 125 22.74 -3.47 11.21
C LEU A 125 22.08 -3.88 12.52
N ASP A 126 21.53 -2.92 13.23
CA ASP A 126 20.75 -3.17 14.44
C ASP A 126 19.31 -3.67 14.12
N ALA A 127 18.54 -4.04 15.15
CA ALA A 127 17.19 -4.57 14.98
C ALA A 127 16.24 -3.55 14.37
N VAL A 128 16.41 -2.25 14.68
CA VAL A 128 15.55 -1.17 14.18
C VAL A 128 15.84 -0.90 12.70
N GLU A 129 17.12 -0.85 12.34
CA GLU A 129 17.57 -0.70 10.95
C GLU A 129 17.04 -1.84 10.08
N LYS A 130 17.19 -3.10 10.55
CA LYS A 130 16.62 -4.28 9.86
C LYS A 130 15.11 -4.22 9.74
N ALA A 131 14.40 -3.85 10.82
CA ALA A 131 12.95 -3.72 10.78
C ALA A 131 12.50 -2.68 9.77
N SER A 132 13.19 -1.53 9.69
CA SER A 132 12.89 -0.45 8.76
C SER A 132 13.09 -0.86 7.29
N MET A 133 14.05 -1.75 7.02
CA MET A 133 14.28 -2.28 5.67
C MET A 133 13.26 -3.37 5.27
N ILE A 134 12.81 -4.19 6.23
CA ILE A 134 11.89 -5.31 5.97
C ILE A 134 10.45 -4.82 5.89
N TYR A 135 10.03 -3.94 6.80
CA TYR A 135 8.65 -3.57 6.97
C TYR A 135 8.37 -2.16 6.44
N SER A 136 7.68 -2.11 5.32
CA SER A 136 7.23 -0.86 4.72
C SER A 136 5.97 -0.33 5.42
N ASN A 137 5.68 0.97 5.24
CA ASN A 137 4.42 1.57 5.68
C ASN A 137 3.29 1.28 4.67
N ALA A 138 3.05 -0.02 4.41
CA ALA A 138 2.14 -0.45 3.35
C ALA A 138 0.70 0.00 3.59
N GLY A 139 0.21 -0.04 4.82
CA GLY A 139 -1.16 0.35 5.14
C GLY A 139 -1.47 1.81 4.80
N ASN A 140 -0.54 2.71 5.11
CA ASN A 140 -0.74 4.14 4.91
C ASN A 140 -0.23 4.66 3.56
N LEU A 141 0.59 3.89 2.84
CA LEU A 141 1.19 4.34 1.58
C LEU A 141 0.74 3.52 0.37
N ILE A 142 0.76 2.19 0.45
CA ILE A 142 0.46 1.34 -0.70
C ILE A 142 -1.01 1.42 -1.09
N ILE A 143 -1.94 1.34 -0.13
CA ILE A 143 -3.38 1.44 -0.44
C ILE A 143 -3.71 2.76 -1.14
N PRO A 144 -3.31 3.95 -0.63
CA PRO A 144 -3.54 5.21 -1.33
C PRO A 144 -2.95 5.25 -2.73
N ILE A 145 -1.72 4.77 -2.90
CA ILE A 145 -1.05 4.77 -4.21
C ILE A 145 -1.77 3.83 -5.18
N VAL A 146 -2.07 2.60 -4.77
CA VAL A 146 -2.78 1.63 -5.60
C VAL A 146 -4.14 2.15 -6.00
N THR A 147 -4.91 2.70 -5.06
CA THR A 147 -6.22 3.29 -5.33
C THR A 147 -6.12 4.44 -6.32
N ALA A 148 -5.14 5.33 -6.16
CA ALA A 148 -4.96 6.50 -7.02
C ALA A 148 -4.45 6.17 -8.42
N VAL A 149 -3.61 5.14 -8.56
CA VAL A 149 -2.88 4.82 -9.80
C VAL A 149 -3.55 3.71 -10.59
N LEU A 150 -4.00 2.65 -9.91
CA LEU A 150 -4.53 1.46 -10.54
C LEU A 150 -6.06 1.36 -10.43
N GLY A 151 -6.63 1.99 -9.43
CA GLY A 151 -8.05 1.91 -9.13
C GLY A 151 -8.35 1.09 -7.88
N LYS A 152 -9.58 1.27 -7.36
CA LYS A 152 -10.05 0.61 -6.13
C LYS A 152 -10.04 -0.92 -6.25
N GLU A 153 -10.37 -1.44 -7.42
CA GLU A 153 -10.46 -2.88 -7.70
C GLU A 153 -9.12 -3.62 -7.51
N TRP A 154 -8.00 -2.91 -7.58
CA TRP A 154 -6.66 -3.48 -7.35
C TRP A 154 -6.27 -3.59 -5.89
N VAL A 155 -7.02 -2.92 -5.01
CA VAL A 155 -6.74 -2.96 -3.56
C VAL A 155 -6.95 -4.36 -2.99
N ILE A 156 -7.82 -5.20 -3.58
CA ILE A 156 -7.99 -6.59 -3.16
C ILE A 156 -6.67 -7.37 -3.18
N TYR A 157 -5.84 -7.16 -4.20
CA TYR A 157 -4.52 -7.81 -4.29
C TYR A 157 -3.50 -7.20 -3.31
N SER A 158 -3.62 -5.90 -3.05
CA SER A 158 -2.80 -5.23 -2.03
C SER A 158 -3.15 -5.70 -0.62
N SER A 159 -4.40 -6.09 -0.37
CA SER A 159 -4.82 -6.65 0.92
C SER A 159 -4.14 -7.98 1.24
N ALA A 160 -3.82 -8.79 0.22
CA ALA A 160 -3.02 -10.00 0.39
C ALA A 160 -1.60 -9.68 0.91
N PHE A 161 -0.96 -8.66 0.34
CA PHE A 161 0.34 -8.18 0.82
C PHE A 161 0.26 -7.68 2.27
N LEU A 162 -0.76 -6.86 2.58
CA LEU A 162 -0.99 -6.35 3.94
C LEU A 162 -1.21 -7.48 4.96
N SER A 163 -1.95 -8.53 4.59
CA SER A 163 -2.19 -9.68 5.48
C SER A 163 -0.88 -10.34 5.88
N VAL A 164 0.00 -10.62 4.92
CA VAL A 164 1.30 -11.23 5.17
C VAL A 164 2.18 -10.29 6.00
N GLN A 165 2.20 -9.00 5.65
CA GLN A 165 2.99 -8.01 6.38
C GLN A 165 2.52 -7.84 7.83
N LEU A 166 1.22 -7.77 8.09
CA LEU A 166 0.67 -7.67 9.46
C LEU A 166 1.01 -8.91 10.28
N PHE A 167 0.89 -10.10 9.68
CA PHE A 167 1.29 -11.33 10.33
C PHE A 167 2.77 -11.31 10.74
N LEU A 168 3.65 -10.95 9.81
CA LEU A 168 5.09 -10.87 10.06
C LEU A 168 5.46 -9.74 11.02
N LEU A 169 4.75 -8.62 10.99
CA LEU A 169 4.99 -7.49 11.90
C LEU A 169 4.75 -7.91 13.36
N TRP A 170 3.66 -8.61 13.64
CA TRP A 170 3.30 -9.06 14.98
C TRP A 170 3.99 -10.36 15.43
N SER A 171 4.70 -11.02 14.54
CA SER A 171 5.51 -12.22 14.84
C SER A 171 7.01 -11.91 14.77
N HIS A 172 7.55 -11.79 13.57
CA HIS A 172 8.98 -11.64 13.32
C HIS A 172 9.54 -10.27 13.78
N ALA A 173 8.88 -9.15 13.40
CA ALA A 173 9.37 -7.83 13.79
C ALA A 173 9.32 -7.64 15.30
N LYS A 174 8.21 -8.04 15.94
CA LYS A 174 8.09 -7.97 17.40
C LYS A 174 9.18 -8.80 18.09
N SER A 175 9.41 -10.03 17.64
CA SER A 175 10.48 -10.89 18.18
C SER A 175 11.85 -10.25 18.02
N MET A 176 12.13 -9.65 16.86
CA MET A 176 13.41 -9.00 16.57
C MET A 176 13.63 -7.73 17.39
N LEU A 177 12.59 -6.91 17.61
CA LEU A 177 12.69 -5.62 18.31
C LEU A 177 12.63 -5.76 19.83
N CYS A 178 11.83 -6.71 20.34
CA CYS A 178 11.61 -6.87 21.79
C CYS A 178 12.45 -8.01 22.39
N GLY A 179 13.14 -8.81 21.58
CA GLY A 179 13.87 -9.99 22.04
C GLY A 179 12.99 -11.13 22.58
N GLU A 180 11.66 -10.97 22.50
CA GLU A 180 10.69 -11.95 23.00
C GLU A 180 10.31 -12.92 21.89
N LYS A 181 10.55 -14.21 22.09
CA LYS A 181 10.09 -15.29 21.17
C LYS A 181 8.57 -15.54 21.28
N SER A 182 7.75 -14.54 21.55
CA SER A 182 6.31 -14.72 21.70
C SER A 182 5.58 -14.38 20.40
N PHE A 183 4.96 -15.40 19.82
CA PHE A 183 4.05 -15.25 18.70
C PHE A 183 2.73 -14.66 19.18
N ALA A 184 2.42 -13.44 18.79
CA ALA A 184 1.22 -12.75 19.25
C ALA A 184 0.04 -12.91 18.26
N LEU A 185 -0.35 -14.15 17.96
CA LEU A 185 -1.46 -14.46 17.04
C LEU A 185 -2.73 -13.66 17.39
N LYS A 186 -3.04 -13.55 18.69
CA LYS A 186 -4.17 -12.75 19.15
C LYS A 186 -4.10 -11.30 18.65
N LYS A 187 -2.92 -10.66 18.68
CA LYS A 187 -2.73 -9.28 18.21
C LYS A 187 -2.88 -9.15 16.71
N VAL A 188 -2.47 -10.16 15.93
CA VAL A 188 -2.70 -10.22 14.48
C VAL A 188 -4.19 -10.28 14.20
N LEU A 189 -4.89 -11.25 14.80
CA LEU A 189 -6.31 -11.48 14.54
C LEU A 189 -7.22 -10.38 15.09
N THR A 190 -6.80 -9.68 16.14
CA THR A 190 -7.54 -8.52 16.68
C THR A 190 -7.14 -7.19 16.04
N ASN A 191 -6.20 -7.18 15.08
CA ASN A 191 -5.89 -5.98 14.31
C ASN A 191 -7.08 -5.64 13.41
N ILE A 192 -7.53 -4.38 13.43
CA ILE A 192 -8.72 -3.94 12.72
C ILE A 192 -8.64 -4.18 11.21
N ASN A 193 -7.48 -3.96 10.61
CA ASN A 193 -7.27 -4.21 9.18
C ASN A 193 -7.30 -5.71 8.86
N MET A 194 -6.78 -6.56 9.75
CA MET A 194 -6.89 -8.01 9.58
C MET A 194 -8.34 -8.47 9.68
N ILE A 195 -9.11 -7.91 10.62
CA ILE A 195 -10.54 -8.18 10.73
C ILE A 195 -11.26 -7.75 9.45
N ALA A 196 -10.95 -6.57 8.92
CA ALA A 196 -11.51 -6.07 7.66
C ALA A 196 -11.16 -6.97 6.46
N ILE A 197 -9.92 -7.46 6.39
CA ILE A 197 -9.48 -8.40 5.34
C ILE A 197 -10.24 -9.72 5.46
N LEU A 198 -10.34 -10.29 6.66
CA LEU A 198 -11.05 -11.55 6.87
C LEU A 198 -12.55 -11.42 6.58
N ALA A 199 -13.18 -10.32 7.03
CA ALA A 199 -14.57 -10.02 6.73
C ALA A 199 -14.81 -9.82 5.23
N GLY A 200 -13.99 -9.01 4.57
CA GLY A 200 -14.04 -8.78 3.13
C GLY A 200 -13.82 -10.07 2.33
N ALA A 201 -12.83 -10.87 2.70
CA ALA A 201 -12.57 -12.16 2.06
C ALA A 201 -13.75 -13.14 2.25
N ALA A 202 -14.37 -13.17 3.43
CA ALA A 202 -15.57 -13.98 3.67
C ALA A 202 -16.74 -13.53 2.79
N LEU A 203 -17.02 -12.23 2.69
CA LEU A 203 -18.05 -11.69 1.81
C LEU A 203 -17.78 -12.06 0.34
N PHE A 204 -16.55 -11.90 -0.12
CA PHE A 204 -16.12 -12.26 -1.48
C PHE A 204 -16.30 -13.74 -1.77
N LEU A 205 -15.84 -14.63 -0.89
CA LEU A 205 -15.93 -16.09 -1.06
C LEU A 205 -17.36 -16.61 -0.95
N LEU A 206 -18.21 -15.98 -0.13
CA LEU A 206 -19.62 -16.32 0.02
C LEU A 206 -20.49 -15.65 -1.06
N HIS A 207 -19.91 -14.87 -1.97
CA HIS A 207 -20.61 -14.11 -3.03
C HIS A 207 -21.65 -13.14 -2.47
N ILE A 208 -21.42 -12.62 -1.26
CA ILE A 208 -22.31 -11.66 -0.61
C ILE A 208 -21.91 -10.26 -1.02
N GLN A 209 -22.81 -9.57 -1.73
CA GLN A 209 -22.65 -8.15 -2.04
C GLN A 209 -23.38 -7.31 -0.99
N LEU A 210 -22.73 -6.24 -0.56
CA LEU A 210 -23.32 -5.30 0.39
C LEU A 210 -24.43 -4.48 -0.30
N PRO A 211 -25.47 -4.06 0.45
CA PRO A 211 -26.43 -3.10 -0.06
C PRO A 211 -25.75 -1.82 -0.52
N ALA A 212 -26.21 -1.23 -1.64
CA ALA A 212 -25.59 -0.07 -2.27
C ALA A 212 -25.33 1.09 -1.28
N VAL A 213 -26.27 1.36 -0.36
CA VAL A 213 -26.09 2.43 0.65
C VAL A 213 -24.88 2.17 1.55
N ILE A 214 -24.59 0.90 1.89
CA ILE A 214 -23.44 0.55 2.71
C ILE A 214 -22.17 0.64 1.87
N GLU A 215 -22.20 0.13 0.65
CA GLU A 215 -21.05 0.20 -0.28
C GLU A 215 -20.67 1.65 -0.56
N ASP A 216 -21.63 2.50 -0.91
CA ASP A 216 -21.42 3.94 -1.15
C ASP A 216 -20.81 4.63 0.09
N SER A 217 -21.31 4.29 1.28
CA SER A 217 -20.77 4.85 2.53
C SER A 217 -19.32 4.44 2.79
N LEU A 218 -19.01 3.17 2.56
CA LEU A 218 -17.63 2.66 2.66
C LEU A 218 -16.71 3.34 1.64
N ASP A 219 -17.19 3.55 0.42
CA ASP A 219 -16.45 4.22 -0.65
C ASP A 219 -16.21 5.70 -0.35
N MET A 220 -17.22 6.41 0.13
CA MET A 220 -17.08 7.82 0.52
C MET A 220 -16.03 7.98 1.62
N VAL A 221 -16.09 7.18 2.68
CA VAL A 221 -15.09 7.19 3.77
C VAL A 221 -13.73 6.74 3.24
N GLY A 222 -13.72 5.66 2.45
CA GLY A 222 -12.49 5.09 1.89
C GLY A 222 -11.74 6.03 0.95
N SER A 223 -12.45 6.88 0.21
CA SER A 223 -11.84 7.86 -0.71
C SER A 223 -10.91 8.86 0.00
N ALA A 224 -11.10 9.06 1.30
CA ALA A 224 -10.27 9.94 2.12
C ALA A 224 -8.88 9.34 2.46
N ILE A 225 -8.63 8.04 2.18
CA ILE A 225 -7.36 7.38 2.55
C ILE A 225 -6.14 8.08 1.96
N GLY A 226 -6.20 8.41 0.66
CA GLY A 226 -5.11 9.09 -0.05
C GLY A 226 -4.77 10.47 0.52
N PRO A 227 -5.73 11.41 0.52
CA PRO A 227 -5.52 12.75 1.06
C PRO A 227 -5.06 12.75 2.52
N ILE A 228 -5.74 12.01 3.39
CA ILE A 228 -5.43 12.00 4.83
C ILE A 228 -4.05 11.39 5.09
N SER A 229 -3.69 10.28 4.42
CA SER A 229 -2.38 9.67 4.59
C SER A 229 -1.24 10.59 4.17
N MET A 230 -1.42 11.36 3.08
CA MET A 230 -0.42 12.31 2.63
C MET A 230 -0.32 13.53 3.55
N ILE A 231 -1.45 14.03 4.05
CA ILE A 231 -1.45 15.11 5.05
C ILE A 231 -0.73 14.66 6.32
N ILE A 232 -1.01 13.46 6.84
CA ILE A 232 -0.32 12.88 8.00
C ILE A 232 1.20 12.85 7.75
N LEU A 233 1.63 12.36 6.59
CA LEU A 233 3.04 12.31 6.24
C LEU A 233 3.67 13.71 6.22
N GLY A 234 2.99 14.70 5.64
CA GLY A 234 3.42 16.10 5.64
C GLY A 234 3.56 16.70 7.03
N MET A 235 2.57 16.45 7.91
CA MET A 235 2.62 16.89 9.31
C MET A 235 3.80 16.28 10.06
N LEU A 236 4.05 14.98 9.89
CA LEU A 236 5.19 14.30 10.49
C LEU A 236 6.52 14.87 9.99
N MET A 237 6.64 15.15 8.69
CA MET A 237 7.83 15.76 8.12
C MET A 237 8.11 17.15 8.68
N ALA A 238 7.08 17.97 8.95
CA ALA A 238 7.25 19.28 9.54
C ALA A 238 7.83 19.23 10.97
N GLY A 239 7.55 18.15 11.72
CA GLY A 239 8.14 17.90 13.05
C GLY A 239 9.57 17.36 13.01
N MET A 240 10.11 17.01 11.84
CA MET A 240 11.44 16.41 11.72
C MET A 240 12.55 17.45 11.63
N ASN A 241 13.67 17.19 12.32
CA ASN A 241 14.89 17.97 12.17
C ASN A 241 15.76 17.43 11.02
N PHE A 242 15.53 17.93 9.81
CA PHE A 242 16.24 17.49 8.61
C PHE A 242 17.76 17.59 8.72
N LYS A 243 18.31 18.60 9.44
CA LYS A 243 19.76 18.73 9.66
C LYS A 243 20.34 17.55 10.44
N LYS A 244 19.62 17.07 11.46
CA LYS A 244 20.01 15.87 12.21
C LYS A 244 19.93 14.62 11.36
N ILE A 245 18.87 14.49 10.56
CA ILE A 245 18.64 13.32 9.68
C ILE A 245 19.73 13.21 8.61
N LEU A 246 20.04 14.32 7.93
CA LEU A 246 21.10 14.35 6.90
C LEU A 246 22.50 14.08 7.47
N GLY A 247 22.74 14.41 8.75
CA GLY A 247 24.00 14.11 9.46
C GLY A 247 24.16 12.64 9.86
N TYR A 248 23.11 11.85 9.82
CA TYR A 248 23.16 10.44 10.19
C TYR A 248 23.60 9.59 8.99
N ARG A 249 24.91 9.39 8.84
CA ARG A 249 25.49 8.64 7.70
C ARG A 249 24.88 7.25 7.50
N ARG A 250 24.44 6.58 8.57
CA ARG A 250 23.78 5.25 8.50
C ARG A 250 22.42 5.26 7.84
N LEU A 251 21.66 6.38 7.88
CA LEU A 251 20.37 6.50 7.18
C LEU A 251 20.50 6.42 5.65
N TRP A 252 21.68 6.68 5.11
CA TRP A 252 21.94 6.53 3.67
C TRP A 252 22.19 5.08 3.24
N LEU A 253 22.34 4.15 4.21
CA LEU A 253 22.53 2.72 3.98
C LEU A 253 21.24 1.92 4.19
N VAL A 254 20.24 2.48 4.88
CA VAL A 254 18.92 1.90 5.20
C VAL A 254 17.84 2.55 4.37
#